data_fc54147bb540bee0275a2d6a9441a8c0
#
_entry.id   fc54147bb540bee0275a2d6a9441a8c0
#
_cell.length_a   1.000
_cell.length_b   1.000
_cell.length_c   1.000
_cell.angle_alpha   90.00
_cell.angle_beta   90.00
_cell.angle_gamma   90.00
#
_symmetry.space_group_name_H-M   'P 1'
#
loop_
_entity.id
_entity.type
_entity.pdbx_description
1 polymer ?
#
loop_
_entity_poly.entity_id
_entity_poly.type
_entity_poly.pdbx_seq_one_letter_code
_entity_poly.pdbx_strand_id
1 'polypeptide(L)'
;MSAEAKTGLAPVEEKFILHWGEMGTKWGINRTVAQVHALLYLAAKPMPADEISTTLSVARSNVSTSLRELQGWGIVRVVHVLGDRRDHFETLKDVWEIFRIVAEERKKREIDPTLRVLA
;
A
#
# COMPACT_ATOMS: atom_id res chain seq x y z
N MET A 1 -24.24 3.87 1.63
CA MET A 1 -24.93 2.84 0.84
C MET A 1 -24.32 2.67 -0.51
N SER A 2 -24.40 3.69 -1.37
CA SER A 2 -23.80 3.58 -2.70
C SER A 2 -22.27 3.41 -2.66
N ALA A 3 -21.59 3.97 -1.65
CA ALA A 3 -20.14 3.80 -1.51
C ALA A 3 -19.78 2.34 -1.24
N GLU A 4 -20.53 1.67 -0.40
CA GLU A 4 -20.31 0.26 -0.13
C GLU A 4 -20.53 -0.59 -1.38
N ALA A 5 -21.59 -0.29 -2.13
CA ALA A 5 -21.88 -1.01 -3.34
C ALA A 5 -20.80 -0.84 -4.40
N LYS A 6 -20.16 0.34 -4.46
CA LYS A 6 -19.10 0.63 -5.43
C LYS A 6 -17.79 -0.05 -5.10
N THR A 7 -17.39 -0.04 -3.84
CA THR A 7 -16.07 -0.51 -3.43
C THR A 7 -16.07 -1.92 -2.90
N GLY A 8 -17.22 -2.41 -2.43
CA GLY A 8 -17.30 -3.69 -1.74
C GLY A 8 -16.69 -3.65 -0.34
N LEU A 9 -16.35 -2.46 0.15
CA LEU A 9 -15.75 -2.28 1.48
C LEU A 9 -16.83 -1.89 2.49
N ALA A 10 -16.67 -2.39 3.72
CA ALA A 10 -17.49 -1.93 4.84
C ALA A 10 -17.10 -0.47 5.18
N PRO A 11 -18.02 0.32 5.76
CA PRO A 11 -17.70 1.70 6.12
C PRO A 11 -16.48 1.86 7.02
N VAL A 12 -16.27 0.95 7.96
CA VAL A 12 -15.10 1.01 8.85
C VAL A 12 -13.80 0.74 8.09
N GLU A 13 -13.84 -0.13 7.11
CA GLU A 13 -12.69 -0.42 6.27
C GLU A 13 -12.34 0.78 5.39
N GLU A 14 -13.34 1.40 4.82
CA GLU A 14 -13.17 2.60 4.01
C GLU A 14 -12.54 3.73 4.83
N LYS A 15 -13.03 3.95 6.04
CA LYS A 15 -12.47 4.94 6.94
C LYS A 15 -11.01 4.65 7.29
N PHE A 16 -10.70 3.38 7.51
CA PHE A 16 -9.33 2.96 7.82
C PHE A 16 -8.39 3.31 6.66
N ILE A 17 -8.80 2.98 5.43
CA ILE A 17 -7.99 3.24 4.25
C ILE A 17 -7.75 4.73 4.05
N LEU A 18 -8.82 5.53 4.19
CA LEU A 18 -8.71 6.98 4.04
C LEU A 18 -7.80 7.58 5.10
N HIS A 19 -7.97 7.15 6.35
CA HIS A 19 -7.14 7.64 7.45
C HIS A 19 -5.68 7.24 7.27
N TRP A 20 -5.42 6.01 6.86
CA TRP A 20 -4.07 5.53 6.61
C TRP A 20 -3.39 6.31 5.49
N GLY A 21 -4.15 6.65 4.44
CA GLY A 21 -3.65 7.48 3.36
C GLY A 21 -3.25 8.87 3.82
N GLU A 22 -4.06 9.49 4.69
CA GLU A 22 -3.75 10.80 5.24
C GLU A 22 -2.54 10.76 6.14
N MET A 23 -2.44 9.74 6.99
CA MET A 23 -1.25 9.55 7.83
C MET A 23 0.00 9.37 6.99
N GLY A 24 -0.10 8.58 5.93
CA GLY A 24 1.01 8.37 5.01
C GLY A 24 1.52 9.68 4.43
N THR A 25 0.60 10.57 4.04
CA THR A 25 0.96 11.88 3.52
C THR A 25 1.76 12.69 4.55
N LYS A 26 1.36 12.65 5.81
CA LYS A 26 2.09 13.34 6.88
C LYS A 26 3.50 12.80 7.07
N TRP A 27 3.71 11.53 6.76
CA TRP A 27 5.01 10.88 6.86
C TRP A 27 5.82 10.98 5.55
N GLY A 28 5.31 11.74 4.58
CA GLY A 28 5.97 11.91 3.30
C GLY A 28 5.77 10.74 2.35
N ILE A 29 4.76 9.93 2.56
CA ILE A 29 4.42 8.79 1.72
C ILE A 29 3.29 9.20 0.79
N ASN A 30 3.36 8.78 -0.47
CA ASN A 30 2.30 9.04 -1.43
C ASN A 30 0.97 8.45 -0.93
N ARG A 31 -0.11 9.23 -1.06
CA ARG A 31 -1.42 8.80 -0.59
C ARG A 31 -1.87 7.48 -1.22
N THR A 32 -1.69 7.32 -2.51
CA THR A 32 -2.10 6.10 -3.20
C THR A 32 -1.31 4.89 -2.71
N VAL A 33 -0.02 5.04 -2.50
CA VAL A 33 0.83 3.98 -1.93
C VAL A 33 0.28 3.54 -0.58
N ALA A 34 -0.04 4.50 0.29
CA ALA A 34 -0.57 4.20 1.62
C ALA A 34 -1.94 3.53 1.54
N GLN A 35 -2.81 3.95 0.62
CA GLN A 35 -4.12 3.34 0.47
C GLN A 35 -4.04 1.91 -0.08
N VAL A 36 -3.16 1.66 -1.03
CA VAL A 36 -2.92 0.31 -1.54
C VAL A 36 -2.43 -0.60 -0.41
N HIS A 37 -1.50 -0.11 0.38
CA HIS A 37 -0.98 -0.85 1.53
C HIS A 37 -2.09 -1.17 2.53
N ALA A 38 -2.91 -0.17 2.88
CA ALA A 38 -4.00 -0.35 3.83
C ALA A 38 -5.01 -1.39 3.34
N LEU A 39 -5.37 -1.35 2.06
CA LEU A 39 -6.29 -2.33 1.50
C LEU A 39 -5.72 -3.74 1.59
N LEU A 40 -4.47 -3.93 1.23
CA LEU A 40 -3.83 -5.24 1.32
C LEU A 40 -3.71 -5.73 2.76
N TYR A 41 -3.51 -4.80 3.69
CA TYR A 41 -3.45 -5.13 5.11
C TYR A 41 -4.80 -5.68 5.61
N LEU A 42 -5.89 -5.08 5.17
CA LEU A 42 -7.24 -5.51 5.55
C LEU A 42 -7.69 -6.76 4.81
N ALA A 43 -7.13 -7.03 3.64
CA ALA A 43 -7.57 -8.13 2.79
C ALA A 43 -7.27 -9.48 3.43
N ALA A 44 -8.25 -10.37 3.39
CA ALA A 44 -8.09 -11.73 3.90
C ALA A 44 -7.26 -12.61 2.96
N LYS A 45 -7.20 -12.23 1.69
CA LYS A 45 -6.52 -13.00 0.64
C LYS A 45 -5.66 -12.05 -0.20
N PRO A 46 -4.60 -12.57 -0.87
CA PRO A 46 -3.87 -11.77 -1.83
C PRO A 46 -4.79 -11.23 -2.92
N MET A 47 -4.50 -10.04 -3.42
CA MET A 47 -5.31 -9.37 -4.42
C MET A 47 -4.53 -9.07 -5.68
N PRO A 48 -5.11 -9.24 -6.88
CA PRO A 48 -4.46 -8.80 -8.11
C PRO A 48 -4.65 -7.27 -8.29
N ALA A 49 -3.77 -6.68 -9.10
CA ALA A 49 -3.75 -5.23 -9.28
C ALA A 49 -5.06 -4.66 -9.83
N ASP A 50 -5.74 -5.37 -10.72
CA ASP A 50 -7.00 -4.89 -11.28
C ASP A 50 -8.11 -4.82 -10.23
N GLU A 51 -8.15 -5.75 -9.29
CA GLU A 51 -9.10 -5.68 -8.18
C GLU A 51 -8.79 -4.54 -7.24
N ILE A 52 -7.51 -4.30 -6.96
CA ILE A 52 -7.09 -3.16 -6.14
C ILE A 52 -7.54 -1.86 -6.82
N SER A 53 -7.29 -1.74 -8.11
CA SER A 53 -7.70 -0.57 -8.90
C SER A 53 -9.19 -0.32 -8.81
N THR A 54 -9.99 -1.33 -9.00
CA THR A 54 -11.44 -1.23 -8.94
C THR A 54 -11.91 -0.85 -7.53
N THR A 55 -11.38 -1.51 -6.53
CA THR A 55 -11.79 -1.28 -5.13
C THR A 55 -11.48 0.14 -4.67
N LEU A 56 -10.30 0.65 -5.01
CA LEU A 56 -9.89 1.98 -4.58
C LEU A 56 -10.31 3.09 -5.54
N SER A 57 -10.84 2.73 -6.71
CA SER A 57 -11.18 3.69 -7.77
C SER A 57 -9.96 4.50 -8.17
N VAL A 58 -8.84 3.84 -8.35
CA VAL A 58 -7.55 4.43 -8.71
C VAL A 58 -7.09 3.82 -10.04
N ALA A 59 -6.47 4.62 -10.89
CA ALA A 59 -5.97 4.14 -12.17
C ALA A 59 -5.01 2.95 -12.00
N ARG A 60 -5.11 1.97 -12.88
CA ARG A 60 -4.29 0.76 -12.84
C ARG A 60 -2.79 1.08 -12.83
N SER A 61 -2.38 2.09 -13.59
CA SER A 61 -0.99 2.52 -13.63
C SER A 61 -0.49 3.01 -12.26
N ASN A 62 -1.34 3.74 -11.54
CA ASN A 62 -0.99 4.22 -10.20
C ASN A 62 -0.91 3.07 -9.21
N VAL A 63 -1.78 2.08 -9.34
CA VAL A 63 -1.71 0.88 -8.50
C VAL A 63 -0.41 0.13 -8.76
N SER A 64 -0.05 -0.06 -10.02
CA SER A 64 1.17 -0.78 -10.39
C SER A 64 2.42 -0.09 -9.86
N THR A 65 2.48 1.24 -9.97
CA THR A 65 3.59 2.02 -9.44
C THR A 65 3.67 1.90 -7.92
N SER A 66 2.51 1.99 -7.25
CA SER A 66 2.44 1.85 -5.79
C SER A 66 2.89 0.48 -5.31
N LEU A 67 2.45 -0.57 -5.99
CA LEU A 67 2.86 -1.94 -5.66
C LEU A 67 4.35 -2.13 -5.81
N ARG A 68 4.93 -1.55 -6.86
CA ARG A 68 6.36 -1.62 -7.11
C ARG A 68 7.15 -0.95 -5.98
N GLU A 69 6.68 0.20 -5.54
CA GLU A 69 7.31 0.91 -4.43
C GLU A 69 7.24 0.10 -3.14
N LEU A 70 6.07 -0.45 -2.83
CA LEU A 70 5.89 -1.28 -1.63
C LEU A 70 6.72 -2.56 -1.67
N GLN A 71 6.88 -3.15 -2.86
CA GLN A 71 7.77 -4.29 -3.05
C GLN A 71 9.23 -3.89 -2.82
N GLY A 72 9.61 -2.71 -3.29
CA GLY A 72 10.96 -2.19 -3.07
C GLY A 72 11.28 -2.00 -1.60
N TRP A 73 10.28 -1.72 -0.77
CA TRP A 73 10.47 -1.62 0.68
C TRP A 73 10.43 -2.98 1.38
N GLY A 74 10.04 -4.04 0.67
CA GLY A 74 9.91 -5.36 1.27
C GLY A 74 8.64 -5.55 2.09
N ILE A 75 7.68 -4.64 1.97
CA ILE A 75 6.40 -4.74 2.69
C ILE A 75 5.40 -5.63 1.96
N VAL A 76 5.41 -5.56 0.63
CA VAL A 76 4.49 -6.31 -0.23
C VAL A 76 5.27 -7.30 -1.07
N ARG A 77 4.67 -8.46 -1.31
CA ARG A 77 5.26 -9.48 -2.17
C ARG A 77 4.24 -10.01 -3.17
N VAL A 78 4.74 -10.54 -4.26
CA VAL A 78 3.93 -11.20 -5.28
C VAL A 78 3.65 -12.64 -4.84
N VAL A 79 2.42 -13.07 -5.03
CA VAL A 79 1.99 -14.44 -4.75
C VAL A 79 1.24 -14.97 -5.97
N HIS A 80 1.44 -16.21 -6.31
CA HIS A 80 0.72 -16.86 -7.41
C HIS A 80 -0.40 -17.71 -6.85
N VAL A 81 -1.58 -17.56 -7.44
CA VAL A 81 -2.78 -18.29 -7.03
C VAL A 81 -3.09 -19.34 -8.08
N LEU A 82 -3.27 -20.57 -7.64
CA LEU A 82 -3.55 -21.68 -8.53
C LEU A 82 -4.83 -21.43 -9.35
N GLY A 83 -4.72 -21.59 -10.67
CA GLY A 83 -5.84 -21.36 -11.56
C GLY A 83 -6.01 -19.91 -12.02
N ASP A 84 -5.16 -19.01 -11.59
CA ASP A 84 -5.20 -17.60 -11.96
C ASP A 84 -3.83 -17.18 -12.48
N ARG A 85 -3.78 -16.59 -13.67
CA ARG A 85 -2.52 -16.18 -14.29
C ARG A 85 -2.02 -14.84 -13.80
N ARG A 86 -2.89 -14.07 -13.15
CA ARG A 86 -2.52 -12.73 -12.67
C ARG A 86 -1.60 -12.83 -11.47
N ASP A 87 -0.69 -11.88 -11.37
CA ASP A 87 0.07 -11.69 -10.13
C ASP A 87 -0.88 -11.20 -9.04
N HIS A 88 -0.76 -11.79 -7.88
CA HIS A 88 -1.49 -11.36 -6.69
C HIS A 88 -0.50 -10.77 -5.71
N PHE A 89 -0.97 -9.91 -4.84
CA PHE A 89 -0.12 -9.17 -3.92
C PHE A 89 -0.64 -9.31 -2.51
N GLU A 90 0.26 -9.49 -1.58
CA GLU A 90 -0.09 -9.51 -0.16
C GLU A 90 0.94 -8.71 0.62
N THR A 91 0.56 -8.22 1.78
CA THR A 91 1.43 -7.44 2.63
C THR A 91 1.75 -8.17 3.93
N LEU A 92 2.82 -7.74 4.58
CA LEU A 92 3.12 -8.17 5.94
C LEU A 92 1.95 -7.83 6.85
N LYS A 93 1.67 -8.70 7.81
CA LYS A 93 0.60 -8.48 8.78
C LYS A 93 1.13 -8.03 10.15
N ASP A 94 2.43 -8.10 10.36
CA ASP A 94 3.05 -7.65 11.60
C ASP A 94 3.16 -6.12 11.58
N VAL A 95 2.33 -5.46 12.37
CA VAL A 95 2.26 -4.00 12.43
C VAL A 95 3.60 -3.39 12.84
N TRP A 96 4.29 -4.00 13.79
CA TRP A 96 5.57 -3.48 14.27
C TRP A 96 6.64 -3.53 13.20
N GLU A 97 6.67 -4.61 12.43
CA GLU A 97 7.59 -4.76 11.32
C GLU A 97 7.31 -3.70 10.24
N ILE A 98 6.04 -3.45 9.94
CA ILE A 98 5.64 -2.43 8.98
C ILE A 98 6.13 -1.04 9.43
N PHE A 99 5.90 -0.70 10.70
CA PHE A 99 6.36 0.59 11.23
C PHE A 99 7.87 0.72 11.17
N ARG A 100 8.59 -0.34 11.50
CA ARG A 100 10.04 -0.32 11.43
C ARG A 100 10.54 -0.05 10.03
N ILE A 101 9.96 -0.73 9.04
CA ILE A 101 10.36 -0.56 7.64
C ILE A 101 10.06 0.86 7.14
N VAL A 102 8.86 1.37 7.43
CA VAL A 102 8.47 2.72 7.02
C VAL A 102 9.39 3.76 7.65
N ALA A 103 9.69 3.61 8.92
CA ALA A 103 10.58 4.52 9.62
C ALA A 103 11.99 4.52 9.01
N GLU A 104 12.50 3.35 8.65
CA GLU A 104 13.82 3.26 8.01
C GLU A 104 13.84 3.91 6.63
N GLU A 105 12.81 3.71 5.83
CA GLU A 105 12.72 4.33 4.51
C GLU A 105 12.66 5.85 4.61
N ARG A 106 11.88 6.36 5.54
CA ARG A 106 11.81 7.79 5.79
C ARG A 106 13.16 8.35 6.24
N LYS A 107 13.82 7.64 7.13
CA LYS A 107 15.14 8.02 7.64
C LYS A 107 16.16 8.12 6.52
N LYS A 108 16.16 7.16 5.61
CA LYS A 108 17.05 7.18 4.45
C LYS A 108 16.83 8.42 3.58
N ARG A 109 15.56 8.77 3.34
CA ARG A 109 15.21 9.93 2.52
C ARG A 109 15.67 11.24 3.15
N GLU A 110 15.65 11.34 4.47
CA GLU A 110 16.05 12.56 5.18
C GLU A 110 17.56 12.65 5.40
N ILE A 111 18.17 11.54 5.75
CA ILE A 111 19.60 11.53 6.15
C ILE A 111 20.54 11.48 4.95
N ASP A 112 20.25 10.66 3.96
CA ASP A 112 21.14 10.49 2.80
C ASP A 112 21.47 11.80 2.10
N PRO A 113 20.50 12.67 1.75
CA PRO A 113 20.83 13.96 1.15
C PRO A 113 21.71 14.84 2.07
N THR A 114 21.45 14.80 3.36
CA THR A 114 22.25 15.57 4.34
C THR A 114 23.69 15.08 4.38
N LEU A 115 23.90 13.79 4.37
CA LEU A 115 25.23 13.20 4.38
C LEU A 115 26.00 13.54 3.10
N ARG A 116 25.33 13.57 1.96
CA ARG A 116 25.94 13.98 0.69
C ARG A 116 26.43 15.41 0.74
N VAL A 117 25.67 16.28 1.35
CA VAL A 117 26.04 17.68 1.48
C VAL A 117 27.27 17.84 2.38
N LEU A 118 27.32 17.06 3.44
CA LEU A 118 28.42 17.10 4.40
C LEU A 118 29.69 16.41 3.89
N ALA A 119 29.52 15.44 3.02
CA ALA A 119 30.65 14.72 2.46
C ALA A 119 31.27 15.50 1.32
#